data_f7c29c213260675c22d0ebe8ebf0e51b
#
_entry.id   f7c29c213260675c22d0ebe8ebf0e51b
#
_cell.length_a   1.000
_cell.length_b   1.000
_cell.length_c   1.000
_cell.angle_alpha   90.00
_cell.angle_beta   90.00
_cell.angle_gamma   90.00
#
_symmetry.space_group_name_H-M   'P 1'
#
loop_
_entity.id
_entity.type
_entity.pdbx_description
1 polymer ?
#
loop_
_entity_poly.entity_id
_entity_poly.type
_entity_poly.pdbx_seq_one_letter_code
_entity_poly.pdbx_strand_id
1 'polypeptide(L)'
;TTQAAVRQAVERWYGNGEPLSALTDDLARVFDRKRAKLIAVTETTRASSQGNLLGYKESGVVTGLVFKTARDERVCPWCGSLDGKIVSIEGGSFYDELPAELKDKMRRRFDVPPVHPNCRCRISAQVITPEDAQRELRGGA
;
A
#
# COMPACT_ATOMS: atom_id res chain seq x y z
N THR A 1 -20.00 2.51 -15.75
CA THR A 1 -20.08 1.76 -14.51
C THR A 1 -19.50 2.56 -13.33
N THR A 2 -19.91 2.22 -12.15
CA THR A 2 -19.40 2.84 -10.92
C THR A 2 -17.87 2.69 -10.81
N GLN A 3 -17.37 1.52 -11.14
CA GLN A 3 -15.93 1.23 -11.10
C GLN A 3 -15.14 2.09 -12.10
N ALA A 4 -15.68 2.29 -13.30
CA ALA A 4 -15.08 3.15 -14.30
C ALA A 4 -15.05 4.61 -13.84
N ALA A 5 -16.13 5.09 -13.21
CA ALA A 5 -16.23 6.45 -12.69
C ALA A 5 -15.17 6.71 -11.61
N VAL A 6 -14.98 5.75 -10.70
CA VAL A 6 -13.94 5.85 -9.64
C VAL A 6 -12.54 5.90 -10.27
N ARG A 7 -12.27 5.00 -11.22
CA ARG A 7 -10.97 4.97 -11.91
C ARG A 7 -10.67 6.30 -12.60
N GLN A 8 -11.62 6.84 -13.33
CA GLN A 8 -11.46 8.12 -14.03
C GLN A 8 -11.20 9.27 -13.05
N ALA A 9 -11.92 9.29 -11.93
CA ALA A 9 -11.73 10.31 -10.89
C ALA A 9 -10.31 10.25 -10.30
N VAL A 10 -9.82 9.04 -9.99
CA VAL A 10 -8.47 8.85 -9.43
C VAL A 10 -7.40 9.27 -10.45
N GLU A 11 -7.58 8.88 -11.72
CA GLU A 11 -6.63 9.24 -12.78
C GLU A 11 -6.54 10.77 -12.96
N ARG A 12 -7.70 11.47 -12.98
CA ARG A 12 -7.71 12.92 -13.08
C ARG A 12 -7.05 13.57 -11.87
N TRP A 13 -7.39 13.10 -10.68
CA TRP A 13 -6.83 13.63 -9.44
C TRP A 13 -5.31 13.49 -9.42
N TYR A 14 -4.82 12.30 -9.74
CA TYR A 14 -3.39 12.01 -9.75
C TYR A 14 -2.65 12.84 -10.79
N GLY A 15 -3.19 12.95 -11.99
CA GLY A 15 -2.58 13.70 -13.09
C GLY A 15 -2.53 15.22 -12.84
N ASN A 16 -3.48 15.75 -12.08
CA ASN A 16 -3.58 17.18 -11.79
C ASN A 16 -2.83 17.61 -10.52
N GLY A 17 -2.33 16.66 -9.72
CA GLY A 17 -1.62 16.97 -8.48
C GLY A 17 -2.48 17.65 -7.42
N GLU A 18 -3.78 17.37 -7.40
CA GLU A 18 -4.74 18.01 -6.50
C GLU A 18 -4.71 17.38 -5.10
N PRO A 19 -5.17 18.10 -4.05
CA PRO A 19 -5.27 17.54 -2.71
C PRO A 19 -6.35 16.45 -2.65
N LEU A 20 -6.27 15.58 -1.63
CA LEU A 20 -7.21 14.49 -1.43
C LEU A 20 -8.67 14.96 -1.33
N SER A 21 -8.89 16.15 -0.77
CA SER A 21 -10.23 16.74 -0.69
C SER A 21 -10.88 16.91 -2.07
N ALA A 22 -10.10 17.23 -3.10
CA ALA A 22 -10.61 17.35 -4.47
C ALA A 22 -11.13 16.02 -5.00
N LEU A 23 -10.42 14.92 -4.73
CA LEU A 23 -10.89 13.57 -5.11
C LEU A 23 -12.18 13.22 -4.36
N THR A 24 -12.24 13.52 -3.06
CA THR A 24 -13.43 13.28 -2.25
C THR A 24 -14.64 14.04 -2.80
N ASP A 25 -14.46 15.32 -3.18
CA ASP A 25 -15.52 16.14 -3.75
C ASP A 25 -16.02 15.60 -5.10
N ASP A 26 -15.11 15.13 -5.94
CA ASP A 26 -15.46 14.54 -7.23
C ASP A 26 -16.26 13.24 -7.04
N LEU A 27 -15.84 12.37 -6.13
CA LEU A 27 -16.54 11.12 -5.82
C LEU A 27 -17.89 11.37 -5.12
N ALA A 28 -18.02 12.48 -4.39
CA ALA A 28 -19.26 12.84 -3.70
C ALA A 28 -20.43 13.14 -4.66
N ARG A 29 -20.15 13.29 -5.95
CA ARG A 29 -21.19 13.46 -6.97
C ARG A 29 -21.94 12.13 -7.25
N VAL A 30 -21.29 10.99 -6.98
CA VAL A 30 -21.84 9.65 -7.26
C VAL A 30 -22.18 8.91 -5.97
N PHE A 31 -21.43 9.16 -4.90
CA PHE A 31 -21.59 8.51 -3.60
C PHE A 31 -21.94 9.56 -2.54
N ASP A 32 -22.51 9.13 -1.40
CA ASP A 32 -22.59 10.02 -0.25
C ASP A 32 -21.17 10.40 0.21
N ARG A 33 -21.06 11.52 0.93
CA ARG A 33 -19.75 12.09 1.29
C ARG A 33 -18.89 11.14 2.15
N LYS A 34 -19.52 10.41 3.07
CA LYS A 34 -18.79 9.46 3.92
C LYS A 34 -18.18 8.34 3.09
N ARG A 35 -18.97 7.78 2.17
CA ARG A 35 -18.51 6.72 1.28
C ARG A 35 -17.47 7.24 0.28
N ALA A 36 -17.67 8.46 -0.23
CA ALA A 36 -16.70 9.09 -1.12
C ALA A 36 -15.33 9.26 -0.45
N LYS A 37 -15.29 9.69 0.80
CA LYS A 37 -14.06 9.84 1.57
C LYS A 37 -13.37 8.47 1.78
N LEU A 38 -14.13 7.45 2.12
CA LEU A 38 -13.59 6.09 2.30
C LEU A 38 -12.96 5.57 1.01
N ILE A 39 -13.65 5.73 -0.12
CA ILE A 39 -13.15 5.31 -1.43
C ILE A 39 -11.89 6.10 -1.79
N ALA A 40 -11.89 7.41 -1.57
CA ALA A 40 -10.74 8.27 -1.87
C ALA A 40 -9.49 7.82 -1.11
N VAL A 41 -9.60 7.57 0.19
CA VAL A 41 -8.48 7.10 1.01
C VAL A 41 -7.99 5.72 0.54
N THR A 42 -8.91 4.78 0.33
CA THR A 42 -8.57 3.41 -0.07
C THR A 42 -7.86 3.38 -1.41
N GLU A 43 -8.39 4.08 -2.41
CA GLU A 43 -7.81 4.07 -3.75
C GLU A 43 -6.52 4.88 -3.84
N THR A 44 -6.37 5.94 -3.05
CA THR A 44 -5.11 6.67 -2.93
C THR A 44 -4.02 5.77 -2.35
N THR A 45 -4.32 5.02 -1.30
CA THR A 45 -3.39 4.06 -0.70
C THR A 45 -3.01 2.99 -1.72
N ARG A 46 -3.97 2.47 -2.49
CA ARG A 46 -3.71 1.48 -3.53
C ARG A 46 -2.77 2.00 -4.60
N ALA A 47 -3.05 3.18 -5.13
CA ALA A 47 -2.23 3.81 -6.16
C ALA A 47 -0.81 4.09 -5.68
N SER A 48 -0.67 4.61 -4.47
CA SER A 48 0.64 4.87 -3.85
C SER A 48 1.44 3.59 -3.67
N SER A 49 0.83 2.53 -3.16
CA SER A 49 1.50 1.25 -2.94
C SER A 49 1.96 0.61 -4.24
N GLN A 50 1.11 0.60 -5.26
CA GLN A 50 1.46 0.02 -6.57
C GLN A 50 2.55 0.82 -7.27
N GLY A 51 2.47 2.15 -7.20
CA GLY A 51 3.49 3.03 -7.79
C GLY A 51 4.84 2.86 -7.11
N ASN A 52 4.86 2.81 -5.79
CA ASN A 52 6.09 2.61 -5.02
C ASN A 52 6.67 1.22 -5.30
N LEU A 53 5.84 0.18 -5.33
CA LEU A 53 6.29 -1.18 -5.63
C LEU A 53 6.97 -1.26 -7.01
N LEU A 54 6.34 -0.66 -8.01
CA LEU A 54 6.90 -0.62 -9.36
C LEU A 54 8.25 0.11 -9.38
N GLY A 55 8.33 1.28 -8.76
CA GLY A 55 9.56 2.06 -8.69
C GLY A 55 10.68 1.32 -7.94
N TYR A 56 10.34 0.65 -6.86
CA TYR A 56 11.31 -0.15 -6.09
C TYR A 56 11.85 -1.32 -6.91
N LYS A 57 10.99 -2.02 -7.66
CA LYS A 57 11.41 -3.11 -8.54
C LYS A 57 12.34 -2.61 -9.66
N GLU A 58 12.02 -1.48 -10.25
CA GLU A 58 12.80 -0.90 -11.34
C GLU A 58 14.17 -0.38 -10.87
N SER A 59 14.29 0.03 -9.62
CA SER A 59 15.54 0.55 -9.07
C SER A 59 16.66 -0.49 -9.04
N GLY A 60 16.31 -1.77 -8.85
CA GLY A 60 17.28 -2.86 -8.76
C GLY A 60 18.06 -2.93 -7.45
N VAL A 61 17.87 -1.99 -6.52
CA VAL A 61 18.61 -1.94 -5.24
C VAL A 61 17.73 -2.23 -4.03
N VAL A 62 16.43 -2.35 -4.22
CA VAL A 62 15.48 -2.66 -3.15
C VAL A 62 15.35 -4.17 -3.01
N THR A 63 15.61 -4.70 -1.82
CA THR A 63 15.55 -6.14 -1.53
C THR A 63 14.29 -6.52 -0.79
N GLY A 64 13.67 -5.59 -0.06
CA GLY A 64 12.50 -5.85 0.74
C GLY A 64 11.57 -4.67 0.82
N LEU A 65 10.36 -4.96 1.28
CA LEU A 65 9.30 -3.98 1.55
C LEU A 65 9.03 -3.95 3.04
N VAL A 66 8.92 -2.77 3.61
CA VAL A 66 8.62 -2.57 5.03
C VAL A 66 7.23 -1.99 5.15
N PHE A 67 6.39 -2.61 5.96
CA PHE A 67 5.03 -2.12 6.22
C PHE A 67 5.08 -0.97 7.22
N LYS A 68 4.45 0.14 6.88
CA LYS A 68 4.39 1.33 7.73
C LYS A 68 2.94 1.74 7.96
N THR A 69 2.53 1.75 9.23
CA THR A 69 1.21 2.29 9.61
C THR A 69 1.28 3.79 9.87
N ALA A 70 0.11 4.41 10.00
CA ALA A 70 0.02 5.81 10.44
C ALA A 70 0.41 5.97 11.91
N ARG A 71 0.50 4.88 12.69
CA ARG A 71 0.90 4.86 14.11
C ARG A 71 0.07 5.79 14.99
N ASP A 72 -1.23 5.87 14.71
CA ASP A 72 -2.19 6.63 15.49
C ASP A 72 -3.29 5.71 16.02
N GLU A 73 -4.22 6.29 16.80
CA GLU A 73 -5.32 5.54 17.43
C GLU A 73 -6.34 4.97 16.43
N ARG A 74 -6.27 5.37 15.15
CA ARG A 74 -7.16 4.87 14.11
C ARG A 74 -6.60 3.68 13.35
N VAL A 75 -5.40 3.22 13.74
CA VAL A 75 -4.81 2.02 13.14
C VAL A 75 -5.51 0.78 13.66
N CYS A 76 -6.05 -0.04 12.76
CA CYS A 76 -6.75 -1.25 13.13
C CYS A 76 -5.78 -2.38 13.52
N PRO A 77 -6.29 -3.46 14.19
CA PRO A 77 -5.43 -4.58 14.60
C PRO A 77 -4.70 -5.26 13.45
N TRP A 78 -5.32 -5.39 12.27
CA TRP A 78 -4.65 -5.98 11.10
C TRP A 78 -3.42 -5.16 10.71
N CYS A 79 -3.59 -3.87 10.52
CA CYS A 79 -2.48 -2.99 10.13
C CYS A 79 -1.44 -2.89 11.25
N GLY A 80 -1.89 -2.78 12.51
CA GLY A 80 -0.98 -2.71 13.66
C GLY A 80 -0.09 -3.94 13.79
N SER A 81 -0.62 -5.14 13.50
CA SER A 81 0.14 -6.37 13.55
C SER A 81 1.24 -6.44 12.48
N LEU A 82 1.09 -5.67 11.41
CA LEU A 82 2.03 -5.67 10.28
C LEU A 82 3.09 -4.56 10.39
N ASP A 83 2.90 -3.58 11.28
CA ASP A 83 3.81 -2.42 11.37
C ASP A 83 5.24 -2.89 11.61
N GLY A 84 6.14 -2.46 10.74
CA GLY A 84 7.56 -2.83 10.80
C GLY A 84 7.89 -4.19 10.19
N LYS A 85 6.91 -4.98 9.77
CA LYS A 85 7.18 -6.26 9.10
C LYS A 85 7.86 -6.03 7.76
N ILE A 86 8.75 -6.94 7.41
CA ILE A 86 9.52 -6.89 6.16
C ILE A 86 9.24 -8.14 5.36
N VAL A 87 8.94 -7.97 4.07
CA VAL A 87 8.79 -9.08 3.13
C VAL A 87 9.73 -8.86 1.95
N SER A 88 10.09 -9.95 1.27
CA SER A 88 10.91 -9.88 0.06
C SER A 88 10.20 -9.12 -1.04
N ILE A 89 10.91 -8.30 -1.81
CA ILE A 89 10.37 -7.67 -3.00
C ILE A 89 10.02 -8.70 -4.08
N GLU A 90 10.68 -9.85 -4.05
CA GLU A 90 10.45 -10.95 -4.98
C GLU A 90 9.35 -11.87 -4.44
N GLY A 91 8.10 -11.54 -4.74
CA GLY A 91 6.94 -12.38 -4.42
C GLY A 91 6.50 -12.38 -2.97
N GLY A 92 7.07 -11.54 -2.12
CA GLY A 92 6.65 -11.43 -0.73
C GLY A 92 5.26 -10.80 -0.61
N SER A 93 4.51 -11.22 0.40
CA SER A 93 3.15 -10.75 0.64
C SER A 93 2.94 -10.50 2.12
N PHE A 94 2.47 -9.30 2.46
CA PHE A 94 2.15 -8.96 3.85
C PHE A 94 0.96 -9.76 4.39
N TYR A 95 0.11 -10.26 3.52
CA TYR A 95 -0.98 -11.15 3.93
C TYR A 95 -0.43 -12.37 4.67
N ASP A 96 0.68 -12.94 4.19
CA ASP A 96 1.29 -14.12 4.78
C ASP A 96 1.90 -13.84 6.17
N GLU A 97 2.16 -12.57 6.47
CA GLU A 97 2.71 -12.15 7.76
C GLU A 97 1.65 -11.85 8.81
N LEU A 98 0.37 -11.94 8.47
CA LEU A 98 -0.72 -11.76 9.42
C LEU A 98 -0.76 -12.90 10.44
N PRO A 99 -1.08 -12.60 11.72
CA PRO A 99 -1.40 -13.66 12.69
C PRO A 99 -2.56 -14.51 12.19
N ALA A 100 -2.51 -15.83 12.48
CA ALA A 100 -3.50 -16.78 11.97
C ALA A 100 -4.94 -16.36 12.31
N GLU A 101 -5.17 -15.86 13.53
CA GLU A 101 -6.49 -15.43 13.99
C GLU A 101 -7.05 -14.28 13.15
N LEU A 102 -6.20 -13.36 12.73
CA LEU A 102 -6.61 -12.23 11.89
C LEU A 102 -6.75 -12.64 10.44
N LYS A 103 -5.87 -13.54 9.97
CA LYS A 103 -5.91 -14.04 8.60
C LYS A 103 -7.23 -14.77 8.32
N ASP A 104 -7.73 -15.55 9.27
CA ASP A 104 -8.99 -16.28 9.14
C ASP A 104 -10.21 -15.36 8.98
N LYS A 105 -10.11 -14.12 9.45
CA LYS A 105 -11.18 -13.13 9.35
C LYS A 105 -11.11 -12.30 8.08
N MET A 106 -10.02 -12.42 7.31
CA MET A 106 -9.85 -11.66 6.07
C MET A 106 -10.62 -12.32 4.93
N ARG A 107 -11.38 -11.50 4.21
CA ARG A 107 -12.16 -11.96 3.05
C ARG A 107 -11.38 -11.90 1.75
N ARG A 108 -10.32 -11.09 1.71
CA ARG A 108 -9.52 -10.89 0.49
C ARG A 108 -8.05 -10.99 0.83
N ARG A 109 -7.32 -11.63 -0.07
CA ARG A 109 -5.87 -11.62 -0.04
C ARG A 109 -5.37 -10.27 -0.56
N PHE A 110 -4.29 -9.78 0.02
CA PHE A 110 -3.57 -8.59 -0.45
C PHE A 110 -2.08 -8.87 -0.38
N ASP A 111 -1.28 -8.20 -1.19
CA ASP A 111 0.18 -8.30 -1.11
C ASP A 111 0.77 -7.07 -0.44
N VAL A 112 0.27 -5.89 -0.79
CA VAL A 112 0.68 -4.59 -0.23
C VAL A 112 -0.56 -3.80 0.16
N PRO A 113 -0.44 -2.69 0.94
CA PRO A 113 -1.62 -1.89 1.26
C PRO A 113 -2.40 -1.47 0.02
N PRO A 114 -3.71 -1.28 0.10
CA PRO A 114 -4.54 -1.28 1.30
C PRO A 114 -4.88 -2.68 1.78
N VAL A 115 -4.91 -2.86 3.10
CA VAL A 115 -5.31 -4.12 3.74
C VAL A 115 -6.83 -4.24 3.79
N HIS A 116 -7.50 -3.13 3.97
CA HIS A 116 -8.96 -3.02 4.11
C HIS A 116 -9.43 -1.64 3.64
N PRO A 117 -10.74 -1.41 3.49
CA PRO A 117 -11.25 -0.07 3.17
C PRO A 117 -10.80 0.95 4.21
N ASN A 118 -10.48 2.16 3.75
CA ASN A 118 -10.00 3.28 4.57
C ASN A 118 -8.59 3.07 5.15
N CYS A 119 -7.81 2.14 4.61
CA CYS A 119 -6.44 1.90 5.02
C CYS A 119 -5.53 3.05 4.59
N ARG A 120 -4.74 3.58 5.53
CA ARG A 120 -3.80 4.68 5.30
C ARG A 120 -2.34 4.23 5.42
N CYS A 121 -2.11 2.94 5.39
CA CYS A 121 -0.78 2.37 5.52
C CYS A 121 0.01 2.54 4.22
N ARG A 122 1.32 2.45 4.33
CA ARG A 122 2.23 2.60 3.19
C ARG A 122 3.34 1.56 3.28
N ILE A 123 4.07 1.42 2.19
CA ILE A 123 5.29 0.62 2.16
C ILE A 123 6.49 1.54 2.05
N SER A 124 7.62 1.10 2.62
CA SER A 124 8.90 1.71 2.39
C SER A 124 9.89 0.66 1.91
N ALA A 125 11.03 1.11 1.38
CA ALA A 125 12.01 0.23 0.79
C ALA A 125 13.04 -0.20 1.82
N GLN A 126 13.41 -1.49 1.81
CA GLN A 126 14.65 -1.97 2.41
C GLN A 126 15.67 -2.07 1.30
N VAL A 127 16.71 -1.27 1.39
CA VAL A 127 17.74 -1.18 0.34
C VAL A 127 18.89 -2.10 0.69
N ILE A 128 19.52 -2.68 -0.34
CA ILE A 128 20.73 -3.48 -0.17
C ILE A 128 21.85 -2.62 0.46
N THR A 129 22.49 -3.12 1.49
CA THR A 129 23.60 -2.39 2.11
C THR A 129 24.89 -2.58 1.31
N PRO A 130 25.87 -1.67 1.47
CA PRO A 130 27.18 -1.85 0.82
C PRO A 130 27.84 -3.18 1.19
N GLU A 131 27.67 -3.62 2.44
CA GLU A 131 28.22 -4.90 2.91
C GLU A 131 27.55 -6.08 2.22
N ASP A 132 26.23 -6.03 2.07
CA ASP A 132 25.48 -7.08 1.38
C ASP A 132 25.85 -7.14 -0.10
N ALA A 133 25.98 -5.97 -0.73
CA ALA A 133 26.40 -5.89 -2.13
C ALA A 133 27.78 -6.49 -2.35
N GLN A 134 28.72 -6.20 -1.43
CA GLN A 134 30.07 -6.79 -1.48
C GLN A 134 30.04 -8.30 -1.29
N ARG A 135 29.15 -8.79 -0.41
CA ARG A 135 28.98 -10.23 -0.17
C ARG A 135 28.50 -10.94 -1.42
N GLU A 136 27.53 -10.37 -2.12
CA GLU A 136 27.01 -10.92 -3.38
C GLU A 136 28.09 -10.95 -4.47
N LEU A 137 28.88 -9.87 -4.59
CA LEU A 137 29.95 -9.78 -5.58
C LEU A 137 31.08 -10.80 -5.32
N ARG A 138 31.28 -11.20 -4.08
CA ARG A 138 32.28 -12.23 -3.71
C ARG A 138 31.79 -13.64 -3.99
N GLY A 139 30.61 -13.82 -4.59
CA GLY A 139 30.03 -15.12 -4.86
C GLY A 139 29.60 -15.84 -3.60
N GLY A 140 29.39 -15.15 -2.53
CA GLY A 140 28.87 -15.68 -1.28
C GLY A 140 27.39 -16.00 -1.45
N ALA A 141 27.12 -17.23 -1.75
CA ALA A 141 25.76 -17.70 -1.77
C ALA A 141 25.20 -17.76 -0.35
#